data_d9f7585f9c83500116a2abf9bfc510d6
#
_entry.id   d9f7585f9c83500116a2abf9bfc510d6
#
_cell.length_a   1.000
_cell.length_b   1.000
_cell.length_c   1.000
_cell.angle_alpha   90.00
_cell.angle_beta   90.00
_cell.angle_gamma   90.00
#
_symmetry.space_group_name_H-M   'P 1'
#
loop_
_entity.id
_entity.type
_entity.pdbx_description
1 polymer ?
#
loop_
_entity_poly.entity_id
_entity_poly.type
_entity_poly.pdbx_seq_one_letter_code
_entity_poly.pdbx_strand_id
1 'polypeptide(L)'
;KLLGDQGAWEEVHISSERMVRASRLGCAAERTEENISQWLEKFKSVLQDVAFHSKDMDYMDGVTASFYNDDIMVFTPKGKDIILPKGATALDFAYEIHSKIGQHAVYARINGKLMSVKTVLHRGDCVEIGTDENSCPDADWIDHVLTYKAKRHLRSYLSTVSDIEHQRCPNCHPLPGDEVIGFKADDGVITLHKRN
;
A
#
# COMPACT_ATOMS: atom_id res chain seq x y z
N LYS A 1 4.23 -32.85 -21.71
CA LYS A 1 4.60 -33.72 -22.83
C LYS A 1 3.67 -34.92 -22.82
N LEU A 2 3.13 -35.27 -23.97
CA LEU A 2 2.29 -36.44 -24.18
C LEU A 2 2.97 -37.36 -25.19
N LEU A 3 2.76 -38.66 -25.05
CA LEU A 3 3.22 -39.62 -26.03
C LEU A 3 2.16 -39.69 -27.13
N GLY A 4 2.51 -39.26 -28.34
CA GLY A 4 1.63 -39.33 -29.50
C GLY A 4 1.42 -40.77 -29.99
N ASP A 5 0.42 -41.00 -30.81
CA ASP A 5 0.02 -42.34 -31.36
C ASP A 5 1.14 -43.04 -32.14
N GLN A 6 2.12 -42.29 -32.59
CA GLN A 6 3.33 -42.80 -33.28
C GLN A 6 4.52 -43.03 -32.38
N GLY A 7 4.38 -42.95 -31.04
CA GLY A 7 5.45 -43.14 -30.08
C GLY A 7 6.42 -41.95 -29.96
N ALA A 8 6.13 -40.81 -30.59
CA ALA A 8 6.90 -39.59 -30.46
C ALA A 8 6.37 -38.72 -29.29
N TRP A 9 7.28 -38.06 -28.57
CA TRP A 9 6.91 -37.11 -27.54
C TRP A 9 6.44 -35.79 -28.15
N GLU A 10 5.21 -35.44 -27.89
CA GLU A 10 4.60 -34.18 -28.31
C GLU A 10 4.55 -33.21 -27.13
N GLU A 11 4.86 -31.95 -27.39
CA GLU A 11 4.77 -30.89 -26.41
C GLU A 11 3.41 -30.18 -26.58
N VAL A 12 2.58 -30.30 -25.55
CA VAL A 12 1.26 -29.69 -25.54
C VAL A 12 1.31 -28.47 -24.60
N HIS A 13 0.99 -27.31 -25.14
CA HIS A 13 0.85 -26.08 -24.38
C HIS A 13 -0.64 -25.82 -24.13
N ILE A 14 -1.04 -25.85 -22.86
CA ILE A 14 -2.38 -25.47 -22.43
C ILE A 14 -2.36 -24.02 -22.05
N SER A 15 -3.07 -23.17 -22.78
CA SER A 15 -3.14 -21.75 -22.52
C SER A 15 -4.61 -21.30 -22.52
N SER A 16 -4.97 -20.36 -21.66
CA SER A 16 -6.26 -19.70 -21.75
C SER A 16 -6.31 -18.78 -22.99
N GLU A 17 -7.51 -18.53 -23.51
CA GLU A 17 -7.72 -17.57 -24.63
C GLU A 17 -7.06 -16.22 -24.34
N ARG A 18 -7.16 -15.75 -23.09
CA ARG A 18 -6.54 -14.53 -22.62
C ARG A 18 -5.00 -14.57 -22.77
N MET A 19 -4.36 -15.69 -22.39
CA MET A 19 -2.90 -15.85 -22.54
C MET A 19 -2.46 -15.89 -23.99
N VAL A 20 -3.22 -16.57 -24.87
CA VAL A 20 -2.95 -16.60 -26.31
C VAL A 20 -3.07 -15.20 -26.90
N ARG A 21 -4.09 -14.45 -26.50
CA ARG A 21 -4.30 -13.07 -26.94
C ARG A 21 -3.18 -12.15 -26.46
N ALA A 22 -2.78 -12.26 -25.18
CA ALA A 22 -1.66 -11.51 -24.60
C ALA A 22 -0.34 -11.82 -25.29
N SER A 23 -0.06 -13.09 -25.64
CA SER A 23 1.17 -13.47 -26.33
C SER A 23 1.25 -12.93 -27.78
N ARG A 24 0.10 -12.79 -28.45
CA ARG A 24 0.04 -12.26 -29.82
C ARG A 24 0.07 -10.75 -29.91
N LEU A 25 -0.59 -10.04 -28.98
CA LEU A 25 -0.78 -8.61 -28.99
C LEU A 25 0.14 -7.88 -28.00
N GLY A 26 0.89 -8.63 -27.18
CA GLY A 26 1.76 -8.07 -26.16
C GLY A 26 0.98 -7.23 -25.15
N CYS A 27 1.59 -6.16 -24.67
CA CYS A 27 0.97 -5.24 -23.71
C CYS A 27 -0.31 -4.55 -24.24
N ALA A 28 -0.54 -4.58 -25.55
CA ALA A 28 -1.76 -4.04 -26.14
C ALA A 28 -2.99 -4.96 -25.99
N ALA A 29 -2.79 -6.25 -25.67
CA ALA A 29 -3.87 -7.22 -25.53
C ALA A 29 -4.76 -6.99 -24.32
N GLU A 30 -4.25 -6.37 -23.28
CA GLU A 30 -4.96 -6.09 -22.04
C GLU A 30 -5.63 -4.70 -22.02
N ARG A 31 -5.43 -3.92 -23.09
CA ARG A 31 -6.03 -2.60 -23.23
C ARG A 31 -7.40 -2.68 -23.87
N THR A 32 -8.40 -3.10 -23.11
CA THR A 32 -9.81 -2.83 -23.47
C THR A 32 -10.11 -1.36 -23.23
N GLU A 33 -11.12 -0.79 -23.92
CA GLU A 33 -11.50 0.63 -23.73
C GLU A 33 -11.79 0.97 -22.26
N GLU A 34 -12.38 0.05 -21.50
CA GLU A 34 -12.61 0.21 -20.06
C GLU A 34 -11.30 0.27 -19.26
N ASN A 35 -10.35 -0.60 -19.56
CA ASN A 35 -9.03 -0.60 -18.89
C ASN A 35 -8.21 0.64 -19.25
N ILE A 36 -8.32 1.12 -20.49
CA ILE A 36 -7.66 2.37 -20.91
C ILE A 36 -8.26 3.57 -20.18
N SER A 37 -9.57 3.64 -20.03
CA SER A 37 -10.25 4.72 -19.33
C SER A 37 -9.87 4.74 -17.84
N GLN A 38 -9.87 3.60 -17.17
CA GLN A 38 -9.43 3.48 -15.78
C GLN A 38 -7.95 3.84 -15.61
N TRP A 39 -7.10 3.43 -16.55
CA TRP A 39 -5.68 3.77 -16.54
C TRP A 39 -5.48 5.27 -16.74
N LEU A 40 -6.22 5.89 -17.67
CA LEU A 40 -6.18 7.33 -17.91
C LEU A 40 -6.67 8.14 -16.70
N GLU A 41 -7.69 7.66 -16.00
CA GLU A 41 -8.15 8.30 -14.74
C GLU A 41 -7.10 8.22 -13.64
N LYS A 42 -6.49 7.05 -13.45
CA LYS A 42 -5.36 6.91 -12.52
C LYS A 42 -4.18 7.80 -12.90
N PHE A 43 -3.83 7.84 -14.18
CA PHE A 43 -2.74 8.69 -14.69
C PHE A 43 -3.04 10.17 -14.50
N LYS A 44 -4.26 10.60 -14.81
CA LYS A 44 -4.71 11.99 -14.61
C LYS A 44 -4.70 12.37 -13.12
N SER A 45 -5.14 11.49 -12.23
CA SER A 45 -5.10 11.71 -10.79
C SER A 45 -3.67 11.89 -10.30
N VAL A 46 -2.74 11.03 -10.73
CA VAL A 46 -1.31 11.13 -10.38
C VAL A 46 -0.70 12.42 -10.92
N LEU A 47 -1.00 12.79 -12.17
CA LEU A 47 -0.50 14.05 -12.74
C LEU A 47 -1.06 15.29 -12.04
N GLN A 48 -2.32 15.27 -11.63
CA GLN A 48 -2.91 16.37 -10.87
C GLN A 48 -2.24 16.51 -9.50
N ASP A 49 -1.99 15.40 -8.83
CA ASP A 49 -1.31 15.39 -7.55
C ASP A 49 0.16 15.87 -7.64
N VAL A 50 0.88 15.47 -8.70
CA VAL A 50 2.24 15.94 -8.99
C VAL A 50 2.26 17.46 -9.27
N ALA A 51 1.27 17.97 -10.03
CA ALA A 51 1.18 19.41 -10.34
C ALA A 51 0.97 20.27 -9.09
N PHE A 52 0.27 19.75 -8.07
CA PHE A 52 0.04 20.46 -6.82
C PHE A 52 1.21 20.40 -5.83
N HIS A 53 2.09 19.40 -5.93
CA HIS A 53 3.14 19.12 -4.93
C HIS A 53 4.56 19.15 -5.52
N SER A 54 4.84 19.95 -6.51
CA SER A 54 6.08 19.97 -7.33
C SER A 54 7.41 20.22 -6.59
N LYS A 55 7.47 20.03 -5.27
CA LYS A 55 8.68 20.27 -4.48
C LYS A 55 9.46 19.02 -4.06
N ASP A 56 8.93 17.81 -4.21
CA ASP A 56 9.59 16.59 -3.74
C ASP A 56 9.91 15.62 -4.88
N MET A 57 11.20 15.36 -5.10
CA MET A 57 11.71 14.39 -6.09
C MET A 57 11.27 12.94 -5.81
N ASP A 58 10.83 12.62 -4.61
CA ASP A 58 10.30 11.31 -4.20
C ASP A 58 9.01 10.87 -4.95
N TYR A 59 8.33 11.82 -5.61
CA TYR A 59 7.13 11.52 -6.39
C TYR A 59 7.40 10.70 -7.66
N MET A 60 8.57 10.90 -8.27
CA MET A 60 8.93 10.17 -9.49
C MET A 60 9.15 8.69 -9.24
N ASP A 61 9.65 8.32 -8.06
CA ASP A 61 9.85 6.91 -7.68
C ASP A 61 8.51 6.20 -7.43
N GLY A 62 7.54 6.87 -6.83
CA GLY A 62 6.19 6.33 -6.65
C GLY A 62 5.43 6.16 -7.97
N VAL A 63 5.60 7.11 -8.89
CA VAL A 63 5.00 7.07 -10.24
C VAL A 63 5.63 5.95 -11.07
N THR A 64 6.97 5.85 -11.09
CA THR A 64 7.68 4.79 -11.81
C THR A 64 7.35 3.39 -11.26
N ALA A 65 7.29 3.22 -9.95
CA ALA A 65 6.89 1.95 -9.34
C ALA A 65 5.47 1.52 -9.75
N SER A 66 4.55 2.47 -9.92
CA SER A 66 3.16 2.20 -10.32
C SER A 66 3.00 1.82 -11.80
N PHE A 67 3.96 2.21 -12.69
CA PHE A 67 3.83 1.99 -14.14
C PHE A 67 4.67 0.85 -14.70
N TYR A 68 5.73 0.43 -14.01
CA TYR A 68 6.71 -0.53 -14.53
C TYR A 68 6.75 -1.87 -13.78
N ASN A 69 6.00 -2.03 -12.70
CA ASN A 69 5.97 -3.30 -11.97
C ASN A 69 4.87 -4.23 -12.49
N ASP A 70 5.18 -5.53 -12.51
CA ASP A 70 4.18 -6.58 -12.68
C ASP A 70 3.09 -6.42 -11.62
N ASP A 71 1.86 -6.17 -12.05
CA ASP A 71 0.74 -6.05 -11.13
C ASP A 71 0.31 -7.42 -10.60
N ILE A 72 -0.04 -7.47 -9.32
CA ILE A 72 -0.67 -8.62 -8.69
C ILE A 72 -2.16 -8.35 -8.49
N MET A 73 -2.97 -9.37 -8.69
CA MET A 73 -4.40 -9.34 -8.37
C MET A 73 -4.62 -10.05 -7.05
N VAL A 74 -5.22 -9.36 -6.09
CA VAL A 74 -5.58 -9.88 -4.76
C VAL A 74 -7.08 -9.69 -4.54
N PHE A 75 -7.68 -10.45 -3.65
CA PHE A 75 -9.12 -10.49 -3.47
C PHE A 75 -9.52 -10.11 -2.05
N THR A 76 -10.66 -9.45 -1.93
CA THR A 76 -11.34 -9.32 -0.63
C THR A 76 -12.12 -10.60 -0.33
N PRO A 77 -12.50 -10.89 0.94
CA PRO A 77 -13.37 -12.03 1.28
C PRO A 77 -14.73 -12.00 0.57
N LYS A 78 -15.16 -10.83 0.11
CA LYS A 78 -16.41 -10.66 -0.67
C LYS A 78 -16.22 -10.92 -2.17
N GLY A 79 -15.02 -11.33 -2.60
CA GLY A 79 -14.71 -11.63 -4.00
C GLY A 79 -14.42 -10.41 -4.87
N LYS A 80 -14.27 -9.21 -4.30
CA LYS A 80 -13.83 -8.04 -5.07
C LYS A 80 -12.33 -8.15 -5.32
N ASP A 81 -11.92 -8.01 -6.57
CA ASP A 81 -10.54 -7.95 -7.01
C ASP A 81 -9.94 -6.55 -6.81
N ILE A 82 -8.68 -6.52 -6.43
CA ILE A 82 -7.88 -5.30 -6.28
C ILE A 82 -6.54 -5.54 -6.93
N ILE A 83 -6.14 -4.62 -7.79
CA ILE A 83 -4.87 -4.67 -8.52
C ILE A 83 -3.86 -3.82 -7.76
N LEU A 84 -2.73 -4.42 -7.41
CA LEU A 84 -1.63 -3.78 -6.70
C LEU A 84 -0.31 -4.06 -7.42
N PRO A 85 0.69 -3.18 -7.29
CA PRO A 85 2.02 -3.46 -7.80
C PRO A 85 2.65 -4.66 -7.07
N LYS A 86 3.47 -5.43 -7.76
CA LYS A 86 4.23 -6.53 -7.19
C LYS A 86 5.12 -6.03 -6.04
N GLY A 87 5.05 -6.69 -4.91
CA GLY A 87 5.75 -6.30 -3.68
C GLY A 87 4.90 -5.44 -2.74
N ALA A 88 3.68 -5.07 -3.13
CA ALA A 88 2.76 -4.36 -2.26
C ALA A 88 2.43 -5.18 -1.01
N THR A 89 2.21 -4.50 0.09
CA THR A 89 1.91 -5.08 1.39
C THR A 89 0.40 -5.10 1.69
N ALA A 90 0.00 -5.79 2.74
CA ALA A 90 -1.38 -5.74 3.21
C ALA A 90 -1.80 -4.33 3.65
N LEU A 91 -0.85 -3.47 4.00
CA LEU A 91 -1.08 -2.07 4.30
C LEU A 91 -1.43 -1.27 3.03
N ASP A 92 -0.71 -1.51 1.91
CA ASP A 92 -1.07 -0.95 0.60
C ASP A 92 -2.49 -1.33 0.20
N PHE A 93 -2.85 -2.60 0.39
CA PHE A 93 -4.20 -3.10 0.15
C PHE A 93 -5.24 -2.39 1.02
N ALA A 94 -4.96 -2.18 2.31
CA ALA A 94 -5.85 -1.48 3.22
C ALA A 94 -6.15 -0.05 2.77
N TYR A 95 -5.13 0.69 2.36
CA TYR A 95 -5.27 2.05 1.82
C TYR A 95 -5.96 2.07 0.45
N GLU A 96 -5.80 1.01 -0.37
CA GLU A 96 -6.50 0.93 -1.66
C GLU A 96 -8.00 0.73 -1.49
N ILE A 97 -8.42 -0.03 -0.48
CA ILE A 97 -9.86 -0.17 -0.15
C ILE A 97 -10.41 1.18 0.33
N HIS A 98 -9.83 1.73 1.40
CA HIS A 98 -10.26 3.00 1.97
C HIS A 98 -9.20 3.57 2.93
N SER A 99 -8.98 4.89 2.90
CA SER A 99 -7.99 5.56 3.75
C SER A 99 -8.19 5.30 5.25
N LYS A 100 -9.44 5.28 5.74
CA LYS A 100 -9.73 4.95 7.14
C LYS A 100 -9.34 3.53 7.52
N ILE A 101 -9.52 2.56 6.60
CA ILE A 101 -9.11 1.17 6.85
C ILE A 101 -7.58 1.11 6.97
N GLY A 102 -6.86 1.81 6.10
CA GLY A 102 -5.40 1.91 6.18
C GLY A 102 -4.92 2.58 7.46
N GLN A 103 -5.55 3.68 7.88
CA GLN A 103 -5.17 4.40 9.10
C GLN A 103 -5.35 3.59 10.39
N HIS A 104 -6.37 2.77 10.45
CA HIS A 104 -6.74 2.00 11.65
C HIS A 104 -6.40 0.51 11.53
N ALA A 105 -5.57 0.12 10.57
CA ALA A 105 -5.18 -1.26 10.34
C ALA A 105 -4.31 -1.79 11.49
N VAL A 106 -4.66 -2.95 12.05
CA VAL A 106 -3.92 -3.60 13.14
C VAL A 106 -3.29 -4.90 12.68
N TYR A 107 -4.04 -5.70 11.97
CA TYR A 107 -3.59 -6.98 11.45
C TYR A 107 -4.19 -7.27 10.08
N ALA A 108 -3.57 -8.17 9.36
CA ALA A 108 -4.12 -8.73 8.13
C ALA A 108 -4.41 -10.22 8.31
N ARG A 109 -5.47 -10.69 7.68
CA ARG A 109 -5.71 -12.13 7.53
C ARG A 109 -5.56 -12.49 6.06
N ILE A 110 -4.49 -13.19 5.74
CA ILE A 110 -4.15 -13.58 4.37
C ILE A 110 -4.42 -15.07 4.21
N ASN A 111 -5.33 -15.45 3.30
CA ASN A 111 -5.75 -16.83 3.07
C ASN A 111 -6.19 -17.52 4.39
N GLY A 112 -6.86 -16.78 5.28
CA GLY A 112 -7.33 -17.26 6.57
C GLY A 112 -6.29 -17.25 7.69
N LYS A 113 -5.01 -16.94 7.41
CA LYS A 113 -3.93 -16.88 8.42
C LYS A 113 -3.73 -15.44 8.92
N LEU A 114 -3.64 -15.27 10.22
CA LEU A 114 -3.33 -13.99 10.85
C LEU A 114 -1.87 -13.61 10.60
N MET A 115 -1.66 -12.40 10.06
CA MET A 115 -0.34 -11.90 9.68
C MET A 115 -0.23 -10.40 9.97
N SER A 116 0.99 -9.88 9.92
CA SER A 116 1.24 -8.43 10.04
C SER A 116 0.70 -7.67 8.84
N VAL A 117 0.27 -6.43 9.04
CA VAL A 117 -0.11 -5.50 7.95
C VAL A 117 1.05 -5.18 7.01
N LYS A 118 2.30 -5.38 7.45
CA LYS A 118 3.52 -5.20 6.67
C LYS A 118 3.87 -6.40 5.77
N THR A 119 3.05 -7.47 5.79
CA THR A 119 3.30 -8.66 4.99
C THR A 119 3.09 -8.37 3.51
N VAL A 120 4.08 -8.77 2.69
CA VAL A 120 4.01 -8.67 1.23
C VAL A 120 2.96 -9.64 0.69
N LEU A 121 2.15 -9.15 -0.23
CA LEU A 121 1.07 -9.90 -0.87
C LEU A 121 1.53 -10.57 -2.16
N HIS A 122 0.86 -11.67 -2.50
CA HIS A 122 1.10 -12.42 -3.71
C HIS A 122 -0.18 -12.50 -4.55
N ARG A 123 0.01 -12.77 -5.83
CA ARG A 123 -1.12 -12.95 -6.76
C ARG A 123 -2.07 -14.06 -6.28
N GLY A 124 -3.34 -13.74 -6.20
CA GLY A 124 -4.39 -14.68 -5.80
C GLY A 124 -4.68 -14.70 -4.30
N ASP A 125 -3.95 -13.91 -3.49
CA ASP A 125 -4.22 -13.85 -2.05
C ASP A 125 -5.61 -13.30 -1.77
N CYS A 126 -6.31 -13.91 -0.81
CA CYS A 126 -7.53 -13.38 -0.22
C CYS A 126 -7.19 -12.66 1.08
N VAL A 127 -7.41 -11.34 1.10
CA VAL A 127 -6.93 -10.46 2.17
C VAL A 127 -8.09 -9.79 2.89
N GLU A 128 -8.09 -9.92 4.21
CA GLU A 128 -9.00 -9.24 5.13
C GLU A 128 -8.17 -8.38 6.08
N ILE A 129 -8.56 -7.12 6.28
CA ILE A 129 -7.89 -6.20 7.20
C ILE A 129 -8.72 -6.05 8.47
N GLY A 130 -8.09 -6.32 9.61
CA GLY A 130 -8.66 -6.01 10.91
C GLY A 130 -8.26 -4.61 11.34
N THR A 131 -9.23 -3.84 11.81
CA THR A 131 -9.06 -2.44 12.20
C THR A 131 -9.45 -2.23 13.66
N ASP A 132 -8.82 -1.25 14.30
CA ASP A 132 -9.19 -0.74 15.62
C ASP A 132 -9.23 0.79 15.54
N GLU A 133 -10.33 1.41 15.95
CA GLU A 133 -10.52 2.86 15.91
C GLU A 133 -9.49 3.63 16.75
N ASN A 134 -8.91 2.99 17.78
CA ASN A 134 -7.87 3.57 18.61
C ASN A 134 -6.46 3.38 18.04
N SER A 135 -6.30 2.59 16.98
CA SER A 135 -5.01 2.40 16.33
C SER A 135 -4.65 3.59 15.46
N CYS A 136 -3.39 3.94 15.46
CA CYS A 136 -2.80 5.01 14.65
C CYS A 136 -1.65 4.45 13.82
N PRO A 137 -1.35 5.06 12.66
CA PRO A 137 -0.21 4.67 11.83
C PRO A 137 1.12 4.89 12.57
N ASP A 138 1.99 3.89 12.48
CA ASP A 138 3.38 4.02 12.93
C ASP A 138 4.23 4.73 11.89
N ALA A 139 5.26 5.46 12.35
CA ALA A 139 6.16 6.18 11.47
C ALA A 139 6.94 5.25 10.50
N ASP A 140 7.25 4.02 10.93
CA ASP A 140 7.97 3.03 10.13
C ASP A 140 7.10 2.42 8.99
N TRP A 141 5.79 2.63 9.01
CA TRP A 141 4.90 2.13 7.96
C TRP A 141 5.23 2.69 6.58
N ILE A 142 5.82 3.90 6.53
CA ILE A 142 6.18 4.54 5.28
C ILE A 142 7.22 3.76 4.48
N ASP A 143 8.10 3.03 5.18
CA ASP A 143 9.16 2.22 4.58
C ASP A 143 8.63 0.88 4.04
N HIS A 144 7.45 0.47 4.49
CA HIS A 144 6.83 -0.81 4.14
C HIS A 144 5.74 -0.71 3.07
N VAL A 145 5.35 0.50 2.68
CA VAL A 145 4.34 0.71 1.64
C VAL A 145 4.98 1.05 0.30
N LEU A 146 4.40 0.51 -0.75
CA LEU A 146 4.87 0.71 -2.12
C LEU A 146 3.99 1.68 -2.89
N THR A 147 2.66 1.64 -2.67
CA THR A 147 1.72 2.43 -3.44
C THR A 147 1.79 3.91 -3.11
N TYR A 148 1.64 4.74 -4.13
CA TYR A 148 1.58 6.20 -3.97
C TYR A 148 0.48 6.64 -3.00
N LYS A 149 -0.70 6.02 -3.10
CA LYS A 149 -1.87 6.32 -2.26
C LYS A 149 -1.57 6.10 -0.77
N ALA A 150 -0.96 4.97 -0.41
CA ALA A 150 -0.57 4.68 0.97
C ALA A 150 0.51 5.67 1.46
N LYS A 151 1.56 5.89 0.67
CA LYS A 151 2.63 6.85 1.00
C LYS A 151 2.09 8.26 1.25
N ARG A 152 1.19 8.74 0.39
CA ARG A 152 0.57 10.06 0.53
C ARG A 152 -0.21 10.18 1.83
N HIS A 153 -1.09 9.21 2.12
CA HIS A 153 -1.90 9.25 3.35
C HIS A 153 -1.04 9.17 4.60
N LEU A 154 -0.01 8.31 4.60
CA LEU A 154 0.92 8.19 5.72
C LEU A 154 1.71 9.48 5.94
N ARG A 155 2.26 10.08 4.88
CA ARG A 155 3.00 11.36 4.99
C ARG A 155 2.10 12.48 5.51
N SER A 156 0.87 12.61 4.99
CA SER A 156 -0.09 13.59 5.48
C SER A 156 -0.43 13.40 6.95
N TYR A 157 -0.59 12.15 7.39
CA TYR A 157 -0.84 11.86 8.80
C TYR A 157 0.38 12.19 9.66
N LEU A 158 1.56 11.73 9.27
CA LEU A 158 2.80 11.95 10.02
C LEU A 158 3.18 13.43 10.11
N SER A 159 2.94 14.22 9.06
CA SER A 159 3.14 15.69 9.13
C SER A 159 2.19 16.32 10.14
N THR A 160 0.92 15.92 10.16
CA THR A 160 -0.04 16.44 11.15
C THR A 160 0.36 16.09 12.58
N VAL A 161 0.96 14.90 12.79
CA VAL A 161 1.47 14.48 14.11
C VAL A 161 2.77 15.21 14.47
N SER A 162 3.64 15.49 13.50
CA SER A 162 4.88 16.24 13.73
C SER A 162 4.64 17.73 14.04
N ASP A 163 3.52 18.29 13.57
CA ASP A 163 3.11 19.66 13.84
C ASP A 163 2.46 19.83 15.22
N ILE A 164 2.30 18.73 16.01
CA ILE A 164 1.87 18.83 17.40
C ILE A 164 2.98 19.53 18.19
N GLU A 165 2.72 20.76 18.60
CA GLU A 165 3.65 21.55 19.38
C GLU A 165 3.92 20.84 20.72
N HIS A 166 5.16 20.46 20.93
CA HIS A 166 5.58 19.82 22.18
C HIS A 166 6.63 20.68 22.87
N GLN A 167 6.47 20.86 24.17
CA GLN A 167 7.40 21.59 25.02
C GLN A 167 7.95 20.70 26.13
N ARG A 168 9.18 20.98 26.52
CA ARG A 168 9.80 20.28 27.66
C ARG A 168 9.32 20.88 28.96
N CYS A 169 8.99 20.02 29.93
CA CYS A 169 8.63 20.49 31.26
C CYS A 169 9.77 21.34 31.85
N PRO A 170 9.50 22.56 32.30
CA PRO A 170 10.52 23.46 32.89
C PRO A 170 11.04 22.98 34.25
N ASN A 171 10.39 22.00 34.89
CA ASN A 171 10.77 21.50 36.20
C ASN A 171 11.69 20.26 36.12
N CYS A 172 11.36 19.30 35.22
CA CYS A 172 12.12 18.05 35.14
C CYS A 172 13.12 18.02 33.97
N HIS A 173 13.11 19.00 33.08
CA HIS A 173 14.05 19.21 31.97
C HIS A 173 14.46 17.91 31.24
N PRO A 174 13.55 17.17 30.58
CA PRO A 174 13.93 15.94 29.89
C PRO A 174 14.93 16.20 28.78
N LEU A 175 15.97 15.37 28.70
CA LEU A 175 17.03 15.44 27.69
C LEU A 175 16.77 14.38 26.60
N PRO A 176 17.35 14.58 25.38
CA PRO A 176 17.33 13.54 24.36
C PRO A 176 17.93 12.24 24.88
N GLY A 177 17.14 11.14 24.79
CA GLY A 177 17.51 9.82 25.32
C GLY A 177 16.89 9.48 26.68
N ASP A 178 16.26 10.44 27.37
CA ASP A 178 15.46 10.13 28.57
C ASP A 178 14.14 9.46 28.20
N GLU A 179 13.68 8.53 29.05
CA GLU A 179 12.29 8.06 28.97
C GLU A 179 11.34 9.19 29.38
N VAL A 180 10.38 9.51 28.53
CA VAL A 180 9.47 10.62 28.77
C VAL A 180 8.01 10.18 28.73
N ILE A 181 7.15 10.92 29.43
CA ILE A 181 5.70 10.84 29.39
C ILE A 181 5.18 12.17 28.90
N GLY A 182 4.29 12.17 27.89
CA GLY A 182 3.65 13.35 27.35
C GLY A 182 2.28 13.55 28.02
N PHE A 183 2.01 14.76 28.53
CA PHE A 183 0.70 15.19 28.97
C PHE A 183 0.16 16.22 27.98
N LYS A 184 -1.01 15.93 27.41
CA LYS A 184 -1.69 16.85 26.51
C LYS A 184 -2.55 17.81 27.32
N ALA A 185 -2.30 19.10 27.17
CA ALA A 185 -3.12 20.16 27.76
C ALA A 185 -4.33 20.48 26.86
N ASP A 186 -5.30 21.22 27.38
CA ASP A 186 -6.53 21.59 26.67
C ASP A 186 -6.25 22.51 25.45
N ASP A 187 -5.12 23.20 25.43
CA ASP A 187 -4.61 24.03 24.31
C ASP A 187 -4.03 23.19 23.15
N GLY A 188 -3.94 21.87 23.32
CA GLY A 188 -3.38 20.95 22.32
C GLY A 188 -1.89 20.75 22.42
N VAL A 189 -1.16 21.51 23.26
CA VAL A 189 0.28 21.39 23.47
C VAL A 189 0.58 20.15 24.33
N ILE A 190 1.58 19.37 23.92
CA ILE A 190 2.04 18.22 24.69
C ILE A 190 3.26 18.63 25.52
N THR A 191 3.15 18.57 26.85
CA THR A 191 4.27 18.78 27.75
C THR A 191 4.95 17.46 28.06
N LEU A 192 6.24 17.36 27.73
CA LEU A 192 7.09 16.17 27.96
C LEU A 192 7.68 16.20 29.35
N HIS A 193 7.41 15.20 30.15
CA HIS A 193 7.98 14.99 31.49
C HIS A 193 8.91 13.79 31.48
N LYS A 194 9.98 13.86 32.28
CA LYS A 194 10.84 12.71 32.52
C LYS A 194 10.09 11.64 33.32
N ARG A 195 10.18 10.38 32.87
CA ARG A 195 9.64 9.23 33.60
C ARG A 195 10.61 8.89 34.74
N ASN A 196 10.13 9.03 35.96
CA ASN A 196 10.89 8.59 37.16
C ASN A 196 10.62 7.13 37.44
#